data_b96c655312c56c0bf3fb597299e323a5
#
_entry.id   b96c655312c56c0bf3fb597299e323a5
#
_cell.length_a   1.000
_cell.length_b   1.000
_cell.length_c   1.000
_cell.angle_alpha   90.00
_cell.angle_beta   90.00
_cell.angle_gamma   90.00
#
_symmetry.space_group_name_H-M   'P 1'
#
loop_
_entity.id
_entity.type
_entity.pdbx_description
1 polymer ?
#
loop_
_entity_poly.entity_id
_entity_poly.type
_entity_poly.pdbx_seq_one_letter_code
_entity_poly.pdbx_strand_id
1 'polypeptide(L)'
;MHRSLRAAGVILLLSALPFASTRVRTQTTPDPDDVAEGMRLYRTKGDCQSCHGWAADGRKMDTQMPDGANLRTTRLSRELLLTAIKCGRPGKGMPAFDRLAYSDGRCYNMKKSDLEAKNLEIPDPPATLQVREMERILDFLQVKVIGQGPMTRAKCVEYWGSEVDVCKELP
;
A
#
# COMPACT_ATOMS: atom_id res chain seq x y z
N MET A 1 25.88 82.13 -18.20
CA MET A 1 26.44 80.78 -18.07
C MET A 1 25.68 80.02 -17.00
N HIS A 2 24.67 79.27 -17.40
CA HIS A 2 23.87 78.46 -16.48
C HIS A 2 24.13 76.96 -16.78
N ARG A 3 24.72 76.25 -15.82
CA ARG A 3 24.92 74.81 -15.86
C ARG A 3 23.74 74.12 -15.21
N SER A 4 22.97 73.44 -16.00
CA SER A 4 21.86 72.56 -15.52
C SER A 4 22.42 71.21 -15.06
N LEU A 5 22.29 70.88 -13.78
CA LEU A 5 22.51 69.55 -13.24
C LEU A 5 21.30 68.65 -13.57
N ARG A 6 21.53 67.60 -14.30
CA ARG A 6 20.54 66.53 -14.51
C ARG A 6 20.72 65.47 -13.42
N ALA A 7 19.74 65.35 -12.53
CA ALA A 7 19.67 64.27 -11.55
C ALA A 7 19.14 62.99 -12.25
N ALA A 8 19.99 61.95 -12.29
CA ALA A 8 19.58 60.60 -12.75
C ALA A 8 18.93 59.83 -11.59
N GLY A 9 17.61 59.59 -11.69
CA GLY A 9 16.90 58.79 -10.73
C GLY A 9 17.13 57.27 -11.00
N VAL A 10 17.71 56.60 -10.03
CA VAL A 10 17.86 55.13 -10.07
C VAL A 10 16.55 54.51 -9.56
N ILE A 11 15.81 53.84 -10.43
CA ILE A 11 14.63 53.06 -10.10
C ILE A 11 15.09 51.68 -9.67
N LEU A 12 14.99 51.36 -8.37
CA LEU A 12 15.17 50.04 -7.82
C LEU A 12 13.91 49.22 -8.09
N LEU A 13 13.97 48.32 -9.05
CA LEU A 13 12.95 47.29 -9.27
C LEU A 13 13.13 46.19 -8.20
N LEU A 14 12.29 46.24 -7.15
CA LEU A 14 12.14 45.07 -6.24
C LEU A 14 11.38 43.97 -6.96
N SER A 15 12.10 42.96 -7.41
CA SER A 15 11.51 41.71 -7.91
C SER A 15 10.98 40.87 -6.73
N ALA A 16 9.65 40.88 -6.53
CA ALA A 16 8.98 40.00 -5.60
C ALA A 16 8.99 38.55 -6.17
N LEU A 17 9.83 37.70 -5.60
CA LEU A 17 9.81 36.27 -5.87
C LEU A 17 8.58 35.66 -5.21
N PRO A 18 7.73 34.90 -5.94
CA PRO A 18 6.61 34.20 -5.32
C PRO A 18 7.16 33.07 -4.45
N PHE A 19 6.92 33.15 -3.16
CA PHE A 19 7.12 32.02 -2.25
C PHE A 19 6.13 30.91 -2.63
N ALA A 20 6.61 29.89 -3.32
CA ALA A 20 5.85 28.67 -3.54
C ALA A 20 5.69 27.94 -2.19
N SER A 21 4.54 28.09 -1.57
CA SER A 21 4.16 27.35 -0.37
C SER A 21 4.00 25.88 -0.73
N THR A 22 5.04 25.08 -0.51
CA THR A 22 4.95 23.63 -0.55
C THR A 22 4.00 23.18 0.56
N ARG A 23 2.78 22.80 0.20
CA ARG A 23 1.85 22.14 1.12
C ARG A 23 2.47 20.80 1.53
N VAL A 24 3.06 20.76 2.71
CA VAL A 24 3.41 19.50 3.38
C VAL A 24 2.08 18.76 3.60
N ARG A 25 1.88 17.68 2.87
CA ARG A 25 0.73 16.80 3.07
C ARG A 25 0.98 16.05 4.36
N THR A 26 0.40 16.53 5.45
CA THR A 26 0.41 15.82 6.74
C THR A 26 -0.27 14.48 6.51
N GLN A 27 0.48 13.39 6.60
CA GLN A 27 -0.12 12.06 6.64
C GLN A 27 -0.85 11.97 7.97
N THR A 28 -2.18 12.01 7.92
CA THR A 28 -3.01 11.73 9.08
C THR A 28 -2.81 10.26 9.46
N THR A 29 -2.58 10.00 10.75
CA THR A 29 -2.55 8.62 11.27
C THR A 29 -3.88 7.95 10.92
N PRO A 30 -3.86 6.73 10.36
CA PRO A 30 -5.09 6.01 10.06
C PRO A 30 -5.97 5.85 11.29
N ASP A 31 -7.30 5.88 11.08
CA ASP A 31 -8.28 5.64 12.13
C ASP A 31 -8.11 4.23 12.71
N PRO A 32 -8.10 4.04 14.04
CA PRO A 32 -7.98 2.72 14.66
C PRO A 32 -9.06 1.73 14.20
N ASP A 33 -10.28 2.19 13.93
CA ASP A 33 -11.36 1.33 13.43
C ASP A 33 -11.10 0.89 11.98
N ASP A 34 -10.54 1.75 11.14
CA ASP A 34 -10.13 1.39 9.78
C ASP A 34 -8.94 0.39 9.81
N VAL A 35 -8.03 0.52 10.76
CA VAL A 35 -6.93 -0.44 10.97
C VAL A 35 -7.46 -1.81 11.42
N ALA A 36 -8.41 -1.83 12.37
CA ALA A 36 -9.02 -3.07 12.86
C ALA A 36 -9.82 -3.77 11.75
N GLU A 37 -10.60 -3.01 10.98
CA GLU A 37 -11.33 -3.55 9.83
C GLU A 37 -10.38 -4.06 8.74
N GLY A 38 -9.28 -3.35 8.48
CA GLY A 38 -8.23 -3.79 7.56
C GLY A 38 -7.61 -5.13 7.96
N MET A 39 -7.35 -5.33 9.25
CA MET A 39 -6.89 -6.63 9.78
C MET A 39 -7.94 -7.72 9.56
N ARG A 40 -9.21 -7.44 9.83
CA ARG A 40 -10.30 -8.37 9.59
C ARG A 40 -10.38 -8.77 8.11
N LEU A 41 -10.32 -7.80 7.20
CA LEU A 41 -10.35 -8.03 5.75
C LEU A 41 -9.14 -8.84 5.27
N TYR A 42 -7.95 -8.57 5.79
CA TYR A 42 -6.72 -9.33 5.52
C TYR A 42 -6.89 -10.81 5.86
N ARG A 43 -7.56 -11.10 6.99
CA ARG A 43 -7.77 -12.47 7.50
C ARG A 43 -8.90 -13.21 6.81
N THR A 44 -9.94 -12.50 6.34
CA THR A 44 -11.20 -13.12 5.92
C THR A 44 -11.46 -12.90 4.43
N LYS A 45 -12.08 -11.79 4.05
CA LYS A 45 -12.56 -11.55 2.69
C LYS A 45 -11.44 -11.53 1.65
N GLY A 46 -10.30 -10.93 1.99
CA GLY A 46 -9.11 -10.89 1.11
C GLY A 46 -8.26 -12.15 1.20
N ASP A 47 -8.37 -12.88 2.29
CA ASP A 47 -7.60 -14.09 2.62
C ASP A 47 -6.10 -13.98 2.30
N CYS A 48 -5.55 -12.81 2.57
CA CYS A 48 -4.15 -12.50 2.29
C CYS A 48 -3.19 -13.41 3.09
N GLN A 49 -3.63 -13.84 4.28
CA GLN A 49 -2.85 -14.71 5.17
C GLN A 49 -2.55 -16.08 4.58
N SER A 50 -3.39 -16.60 3.70
CA SER A 50 -3.18 -17.90 3.06
C SER A 50 -1.85 -17.96 2.29
N CYS A 51 -1.43 -16.84 1.66
CA CYS A 51 -0.17 -16.70 0.95
C CYS A 51 0.90 -15.97 1.77
N HIS A 52 0.52 -14.82 2.40
CA HIS A 52 1.46 -13.94 3.09
C HIS A 52 1.72 -14.32 4.56
N GLY A 53 0.99 -15.32 5.07
CA GLY A 53 1.01 -15.73 6.46
C GLY A 53 0.19 -14.81 7.39
N TRP A 54 -0.24 -15.35 8.53
CA TRP A 54 -0.96 -14.56 9.54
C TRP A 54 -0.10 -13.44 10.11
N ALA A 55 1.21 -13.70 10.28
CA ALA A 55 2.19 -12.71 10.72
C ALA A 55 2.61 -11.74 9.59
N ALA A 56 2.13 -11.93 8.38
CA ALA A 56 2.51 -11.20 7.17
C ALA A 56 4.03 -11.26 6.86
N ASP A 57 4.69 -12.33 7.30
CA ASP A 57 6.13 -12.58 7.14
C ASP A 57 6.48 -13.45 5.94
N GLY A 58 5.49 -13.80 5.10
CA GLY A 58 5.64 -14.64 3.92
C GLY A 58 5.52 -16.14 4.18
N ARG A 59 5.27 -16.54 5.45
CA ARG A 59 5.05 -17.95 5.79
C ARG A 59 3.57 -18.29 5.58
N LYS A 60 3.26 -18.77 4.40
CA LYS A 60 1.88 -19.10 4.01
C LYS A 60 1.22 -20.06 4.99
N MET A 61 -0.08 -19.89 5.18
CA MET A 61 -0.88 -20.78 6.04
C MET A 61 -1.43 -22.00 5.29
N ASP A 62 -1.64 -21.84 3.99
CA ASP A 62 -2.10 -22.93 3.13
C ASP A 62 -0.97 -23.42 2.22
N THR A 63 -0.62 -24.70 2.33
CA THR A 63 0.45 -25.30 1.53
C THR A 63 0.16 -25.38 0.04
N GLN A 64 -1.11 -25.33 -0.35
CA GLN A 64 -1.54 -25.33 -1.75
C GLN A 64 -1.44 -23.96 -2.41
N MET A 65 -1.38 -22.89 -1.61
CA MET A 65 -1.27 -21.53 -2.12
C MET A 65 0.17 -21.18 -2.52
N PRO A 66 0.38 -20.25 -3.47
CA PRO A 66 1.71 -19.77 -3.81
C PRO A 66 2.37 -19.05 -2.63
N ASP A 67 3.70 -18.96 -2.63
CA ASP A 67 4.44 -18.22 -1.63
C ASP A 67 4.19 -16.71 -1.80
N GLY A 68 3.70 -16.07 -0.74
CA GLY A 68 3.55 -14.62 -0.67
C GLY A 68 4.83 -13.93 -0.22
N ALA A 69 5.01 -12.68 -0.63
CA ALA A 69 6.13 -11.87 -0.16
C ALA A 69 6.02 -11.59 1.34
N ASN A 70 7.18 -11.45 2.02
CA ASN A 70 7.23 -10.91 3.38
C ASN A 70 6.83 -9.42 3.35
N LEU A 71 5.63 -9.11 3.87
CA LEU A 71 5.11 -7.76 3.89
C LEU A 71 5.73 -6.89 5.00
N ARG A 72 6.30 -7.50 6.05
CA ARG A 72 6.92 -6.78 7.16
C ARG A 72 8.17 -6.02 6.75
N THR A 73 8.86 -6.50 5.72
CA THR A 73 10.11 -5.92 5.20
C THR A 73 9.94 -5.18 3.88
N THR A 74 8.69 -5.07 3.37
CA THR A 74 8.44 -4.37 2.11
C THR A 74 8.83 -2.89 2.20
N ARG A 75 9.34 -2.37 1.08
CA ARG A 75 9.69 -0.94 0.91
C ARG A 75 8.80 -0.26 -0.13
N LEU A 76 7.73 -0.90 -0.54
CA LEU A 76 6.80 -0.33 -1.50
C LEU A 76 6.05 0.84 -0.88
N SER A 77 5.84 1.89 -1.66
CA SER A 77 4.98 3.00 -1.25
C SER A 77 3.52 2.54 -1.12
N ARG A 78 2.69 3.34 -0.42
CA ARG A 78 1.25 3.06 -0.29
C ARG A 78 0.58 2.88 -1.66
N GLU A 79 0.91 3.72 -2.63
CA GLU A 79 0.36 3.67 -3.97
C GLU A 79 0.73 2.37 -4.71
N LEU A 80 1.98 1.93 -4.57
CA LEU A 80 2.44 0.67 -5.16
C LEU A 80 1.81 -0.54 -4.48
N LEU A 81 1.61 -0.50 -3.18
CA LEU A 81 0.89 -1.53 -2.44
C LEU A 81 -0.59 -1.58 -2.86
N LEU A 82 -1.25 -0.43 -2.98
CA LEU A 82 -2.63 -0.35 -3.47
C LEU A 82 -2.74 -0.93 -4.89
N THR A 83 -1.81 -0.57 -5.76
CA THR A 83 -1.74 -1.09 -7.13
C THR A 83 -1.56 -2.61 -7.12
N ALA A 84 -0.67 -3.14 -6.26
CA ALA A 84 -0.46 -4.58 -6.14
C ALA A 84 -1.72 -5.31 -5.66
N ILE A 85 -2.49 -4.76 -4.71
CA ILE A 85 -3.76 -5.35 -4.26
C ILE A 85 -4.82 -5.27 -5.36
N LYS A 86 -5.00 -4.10 -5.98
CA LYS A 86 -5.99 -3.92 -7.04
C LYS A 86 -5.74 -4.82 -8.24
N CYS A 87 -4.51 -4.84 -8.70
CA CYS A 87 -4.12 -5.42 -9.98
C CYS A 87 -3.50 -6.82 -9.87
N GLY A 88 -3.23 -7.28 -8.65
CA GLY A 88 -2.48 -8.51 -8.47
C GLY A 88 -1.07 -8.42 -9.04
N ARG A 89 -0.46 -9.57 -9.24
CA ARG A 89 0.87 -9.70 -9.84
C ARG A 89 0.86 -10.76 -10.92
N PRO A 90 0.62 -10.39 -12.20
CA PRO A 90 0.56 -11.34 -13.30
C PRO A 90 1.78 -12.26 -13.36
N GLY A 91 1.55 -13.56 -13.50
CA GLY A 91 2.59 -14.58 -13.52
C GLY A 91 3.28 -14.85 -12.18
N LYS A 92 2.76 -14.29 -11.05
CA LYS A 92 3.32 -14.46 -9.69
C LYS A 92 2.33 -15.04 -8.68
N GLY A 93 1.17 -15.47 -9.12
CA GLY A 93 0.17 -16.11 -8.28
C GLY A 93 -0.62 -15.19 -7.33
N MET A 94 -0.36 -13.87 -7.31
CA MET A 94 -1.15 -12.92 -6.55
C MET A 94 -2.36 -12.48 -7.36
N PRO A 95 -3.61 -12.70 -6.88
CA PRO A 95 -4.83 -12.34 -7.59
C PRO A 95 -5.05 -10.83 -7.65
N ALA A 96 -5.88 -10.39 -8.62
CA ALA A 96 -6.37 -9.02 -8.71
C ALA A 96 -7.67 -8.87 -7.95
N PHE A 97 -7.73 -7.98 -6.95
CA PHE A 97 -8.93 -7.79 -6.13
C PHE A 97 -9.89 -6.74 -6.68
N ASP A 98 -9.48 -5.91 -7.65
CA ASP A 98 -10.38 -4.99 -8.35
C ASP A 98 -11.15 -5.80 -9.42
N ARG A 99 -12.49 -5.79 -9.30
CA ARG A 99 -13.39 -6.46 -10.26
C ARG A 99 -13.18 -6.01 -11.71
N LEU A 100 -12.69 -4.80 -11.92
CA LEU A 100 -12.43 -4.23 -13.25
C LEU A 100 -10.93 -4.29 -13.63
N ALA A 101 -10.10 -5.00 -12.89
CA ALA A 101 -8.72 -5.21 -13.30
C ALA A 101 -8.65 -5.79 -14.72
N TYR A 102 -7.73 -5.29 -15.51
CA TYR A 102 -7.51 -5.75 -16.89
C TYR A 102 -8.69 -5.59 -17.86
N SER A 103 -9.73 -4.81 -17.51
CA SER A 103 -10.83 -4.52 -18.42
C SER A 103 -10.54 -3.35 -19.37
N ASP A 104 -9.81 -2.34 -18.90
CA ASP A 104 -9.64 -1.05 -19.60
C ASP A 104 -8.21 -0.50 -19.59
N GLY A 105 -7.23 -1.31 -19.18
CA GLY A 105 -5.82 -0.90 -19.10
C GLY A 105 -5.42 -0.25 -17.77
N ARG A 106 -6.34 -0.13 -16.78
CA ARG A 106 -6.06 0.46 -15.47
C ARG A 106 -4.98 -0.27 -14.67
N CYS A 107 -4.72 -1.54 -15.00
CA CYS A 107 -3.71 -2.38 -14.37
C CYS A 107 -2.52 -2.54 -15.31
N TYR A 108 -1.41 -1.87 -14.98
CA TYR A 108 -0.15 -1.94 -15.70
C TYR A 108 -0.25 -1.63 -17.20
N ASN A 109 -1.23 -0.80 -17.60
CA ASN A 109 -1.59 -0.53 -19.02
C ASN A 109 -1.88 -1.80 -19.83
N MET A 110 -2.33 -2.88 -19.17
CA MET A 110 -2.68 -4.15 -19.81
C MET A 110 -4.17 -4.43 -19.72
N LYS A 111 -4.69 -5.06 -20.76
CA LYS A 111 -6.01 -5.69 -20.82
C LYS A 111 -5.85 -7.21 -20.71
N LYS A 112 -6.98 -7.91 -20.59
CA LYS A 112 -6.99 -9.38 -20.53
C LYS A 112 -6.30 -10.00 -21.75
N SER A 113 -6.53 -9.46 -22.96
CA SER A 113 -5.85 -9.91 -24.18
C SER A 113 -4.32 -9.78 -24.13
N ASP A 114 -3.80 -8.77 -23.40
CA ASP A 114 -2.36 -8.59 -23.29
C ASP A 114 -1.74 -9.61 -22.33
N LEU A 115 -2.49 -10.01 -21.29
CA LEU A 115 -2.08 -11.09 -20.39
C LEU A 115 -2.01 -12.42 -21.15
N GLU A 116 -3.05 -12.73 -21.93
CA GLU A 116 -3.14 -13.93 -22.75
C GLU A 116 -1.99 -13.99 -23.77
N ALA A 117 -1.74 -12.90 -24.50
CA ALA A 117 -0.66 -12.79 -25.49
C ALA A 117 0.74 -12.97 -24.87
N LYS A 118 0.90 -12.62 -23.58
CA LYS A 118 2.17 -12.74 -22.83
C LYS A 118 2.25 -14.02 -22.00
N ASN A 119 1.23 -14.87 -22.05
CA ASN A 119 1.10 -16.06 -21.20
C ASN A 119 1.31 -15.75 -19.70
N LEU A 120 0.67 -14.66 -19.24
CA LEU A 120 0.70 -14.23 -17.86
C LEU A 120 -0.63 -14.58 -17.18
N GLU A 121 -0.57 -15.49 -16.24
CA GLU A 121 -1.74 -15.88 -15.45
C GLU A 121 -1.99 -14.89 -14.31
N ILE A 122 -3.26 -14.67 -14.05
CA ILE A 122 -3.77 -13.97 -12.88
C ILE A 122 -4.86 -14.86 -12.28
N PRO A 123 -4.68 -15.41 -11.06
CA PRO A 123 -5.71 -16.20 -10.43
C PRO A 123 -6.92 -15.36 -10.03
N ASP A 124 -8.08 -15.99 -9.92
CA ASP A 124 -9.24 -15.35 -9.35
C ASP A 124 -9.07 -15.13 -7.85
N PRO A 125 -9.48 -13.97 -7.32
CA PRO A 125 -9.45 -13.72 -5.89
C PRO A 125 -10.57 -14.49 -5.18
N PRO A 126 -10.42 -14.84 -3.88
CA PRO A 126 -11.50 -15.45 -3.10
C PRO A 126 -12.75 -14.57 -3.06
N ALA A 127 -12.57 -13.25 -3.10
CA ALA A 127 -13.63 -12.27 -3.29
C ALA A 127 -13.05 -10.97 -3.85
N THR A 128 -13.84 -10.21 -4.60
CA THR A 128 -13.46 -8.86 -5.01
C THR A 128 -13.55 -7.89 -3.83
N LEU A 129 -12.66 -6.90 -3.80
CA LEU A 129 -12.62 -5.86 -2.78
C LEU A 129 -13.01 -4.50 -3.38
N GLN A 130 -13.76 -3.72 -2.61
CA GLN A 130 -13.98 -2.31 -2.92
C GLN A 130 -12.70 -1.50 -2.63
N VAL A 131 -12.55 -0.35 -3.26
CA VAL A 131 -11.37 0.51 -3.06
C VAL A 131 -11.16 0.82 -1.58
N ARG A 132 -12.25 1.17 -0.86
CA ARG A 132 -12.18 1.47 0.57
C ARG A 132 -11.73 0.27 1.42
N GLU A 133 -12.12 -0.95 1.05
CA GLU A 133 -11.66 -2.17 1.73
C GLU A 133 -10.16 -2.40 1.52
N MET A 134 -9.66 -2.16 0.31
CA MET A 134 -8.23 -2.24 0.02
C MET A 134 -7.43 -1.17 0.78
N GLU A 135 -7.96 0.05 0.88
CA GLU A 135 -7.34 1.13 1.65
C GLU A 135 -7.25 0.79 3.14
N ARG A 136 -8.28 0.17 3.73
CA ARG A 136 -8.25 -0.32 5.11
C ARG A 136 -7.22 -1.43 5.33
N ILE A 137 -7.10 -2.35 4.38
CA ILE A 137 -6.02 -3.36 4.43
C ILE A 137 -4.65 -2.65 4.43
N LEU A 138 -4.47 -1.59 3.63
CA LEU A 138 -3.23 -0.81 3.62
C LEU A 138 -2.99 -0.10 4.95
N ASP A 139 -4.03 0.45 5.58
CA ASP A 139 -3.92 1.08 6.90
C ASP A 139 -3.44 0.07 7.95
N PHE A 140 -4.02 -1.13 7.96
CA PHE A 140 -3.54 -2.24 8.79
C PHE A 140 -2.08 -2.58 8.49
N LEU A 141 -1.72 -2.77 7.22
CA LEU A 141 -0.35 -3.11 6.84
C LEU A 141 0.65 -2.04 7.27
N GLN A 142 0.33 -0.76 7.08
CA GLN A 142 1.22 0.34 7.44
C GLN A 142 1.39 0.52 8.95
N VAL A 143 0.32 0.35 9.71
CA VAL A 143 0.35 0.58 11.17
C VAL A 143 0.88 -0.64 11.94
N LYS A 144 0.49 -1.86 11.53
CA LYS A 144 0.70 -3.08 12.32
C LYS A 144 1.72 -4.07 11.73
N VAL A 145 2.14 -3.88 10.48
CA VAL A 145 2.96 -4.86 9.76
C VAL A 145 4.27 -4.26 9.27
N ILE A 146 4.22 -3.29 8.37
CA ILE A 146 5.40 -2.78 7.66
C ILE A 146 6.33 -2.07 8.65
N GLY A 147 7.60 -2.47 8.68
CA GLY A 147 8.60 -1.87 9.56
C GLY A 147 8.47 -2.22 11.04
N GLN A 148 7.49 -3.05 11.42
CA GLN A 148 7.26 -3.43 12.83
C GLN A 148 8.21 -4.52 13.34
N GLY A 149 9.23 -4.88 12.55
CA GLY A 149 10.16 -5.95 12.92
C GLY A 149 9.48 -7.33 12.97
N PRO A 150 10.13 -8.33 13.57
CA PRO A 150 9.58 -9.67 13.68
C PRO A 150 8.31 -9.71 14.55
N MET A 151 7.53 -10.77 14.39
CA MET A 151 6.40 -11.06 15.25
C MET A 151 6.91 -11.40 16.65
N THR A 152 6.25 -10.86 17.67
CA THR A 152 6.51 -11.18 19.08
C THR A 152 5.24 -11.79 19.69
N ARG A 153 5.38 -12.43 20.85
CA ARG A 153 4.24 -13.01 21.59
C ARG A 153 3.14 -11.96 21.84
N ALA A 154 3.51 -10.76 22.28
CA ALA A 154 2.54 -9.68 22.52
C ALA A 154 1.76 -9.28 21.27
N LYS A 155 2.45 -9.11 20.13
CA LYS A 155 1.80 -8.81 18.83
C LYS A 155 0.94 -9.97 18.33
N CYS A 156 1.34 -11.19 18.64
CA CYS A 156 0.57 -12.38 18.28
C CYS A 156 -0.74 -12.43 19.07
N VAL A 157 -0.69 -12.21 20.37
CA VAL A 157 -1.89 -12.14 21.24
C VAL A 157 -2.83 -11.01 20.78
N GLU A 158 -2.29 -9.84 20.41
CA GLU A 158 -3.07 -8.73 19.84
C GLU A 158 -3.77 -9.15 18.54
N TYR A 159 -3.05 -9.85 17.65
CA TYR A 159 -3.59 -10.29 16.37
C TYR A 159 -4.73 -11.31 16.51
N TRP A 160 -4.58 -12.28 17.41
CA TRP A 160 -5.57 -13.33 17.61
C TRP A 160 -6.67 -12.98 18.62
N GLY A 161 -6.47 -11.91 19.40
CA GLY A 161 -7.38 -11.50 20.51
C GLY A 161 -7.25 -12.36 21.76
N SER A 162 -6.41 -13.40 21.72
CA SER A 162 -6.12 -14.31 22.85
C SER A 162 -4.80 -15.00 22.60
N GLU A 163 -4.24 -15.60 23.68
CA GLU A 163 -3.04 -16.40 23.54
C GLU A 163 -3.41 -17.77 22.93
N VAL A 164 -2.99 -17.99 21.68
CA VAL A 164 -3.07 -19.28 21.00
C VAL A 164 -1.71 -19.97 20.97
N ASP A 165 -1.66 -21.27 20.65
CA ASP A 165 -0.42 -22.06 20.78
C ASP A 165 0.74 -21.47 19.98
N VAL A 166 0.48 -20.98 18.76
CA VAL A 166 1.52 -20.34 17.95
C VAL A 166 2.15 -19.11 18.61
N CYS A 167 1.43 -18.41 19.50
CA CYS A 167 1.98 -17.28 20.24
C CYS A 167 2.98 -17.68 21.31
N LYS A 168 2.82 -18.87 21.90
CA LYS A 168 3.70 -19.38 22.98
C LYS A 168 5.10 -19.69 22.49
N GLU A 169 5.25 -19.96 21.18
CA GLU A 169 6.53 -20.26 20.53
C GLU A 169 7.32 -18.99 20.12
N LEU A 170 6.72 -17.82 20.32
CA LEU A 170 7.31 -16.56 19.93
C LEU A 170 8.01 -15.86 21.11
N PRO A 171 9.10 -15.11 20.82
CA PRO A 171 9.81 -14.32 21.84
C PRO A 171 8.99 -13.17 22.38
#